data_82bde89a36841c1566a5ffc97b08686f
#
_entry.id   82bde89a36841c1566a5ffc97b08686f
#
_cell.length_a   1.000
_cell.length_b   1.000
_cell.length_c   1.000
_cell.angle_alpha   90.00
_cell.angle_beta   90.00
_cell.angle_gamma   90.00
#
_symmetry.space_group_name_H-M   'P 1'
#
loop_
_entity.id
_entity.type
_entity.pdbx_description
1 polymer ?
#
loop_
_entity_poly.entity_id
_entity_poly.type
_entity_poly.pdbx_seq_one_letter_code
_entity_poly.pdbx_strand_id
1 'polypeptide(L)'
;MWRLGGWLLAGIFWLGGAGCSWIGDYLAGSDNALPPAELQTVENPIPVTKQWDAQVGSGTEGAFIRLLPVLSEGRLYAASHNGVVMALDAANGQTVWKTNTELTITAGVGVGDGLVLIGTDKGKVLALAMADGTENWRAQVSSEILAAPRVAQGVVVVRSIDGKFTGLGAGSGQRLWLYSTPAMPALTLRGAAAPLLVPGALIAGLENGRLLILSLNKGIPISERTIAIPRGRTDLERMVDIDAEPRIVGSTLYIAAYQGNITAVDLRDGNTLWSQDISNYSGLDADAGRVYITDASDTIQALDSRTGHILWQQRDLAGRKLSTPVVSEGYLIVGDFEGYLHWLDTDTGKIVGRVRVDSTGIRAAPVTRGGIVYVLSEGGTLGAYQVGG
;
A
#
# COMPACT_ATOMS: atom_id res chain seq x y z
N MET A 1 70.87 -21.30 -51.89
CA MET A 1 70.24 -21.39 -53.23
C MET A 1 68.83 -21.88 -53.02
N TRP A 2 67.89 -21.16 -53.57
CA TRP A 2 66.47 -21.44 -53.86
C TRP A 2 65.43 -21.26 -52.74
N ARG A 3 64.62 -20.22 -52.95
CA ARG A 3 63.33 -19.78 -52.41
C ARG A 3 62.20 -20.69 -53.00
N LEU A 4 61.13 -20.79 -52.20
CA LEU A 4 59.72 -20.95 -52.59
C LEU A 4 58.93 -20.84 -51.29
N GLY A 5 58.13 -19.93 -50.97
CA GLY A 5 57.04 -19.26 -51.70
C GLY A 5 55.75 -19.98 -51.43
N GLY A 6 55.06 -19.74 -50.35
CA GLY A 6 53.79 -20.37 -50.05
C GLY A 6 52.83 -19.37 -49.39
N TRP A 7 51.89 -18.86 -50.16
CA TRP A 7 50.80 -17.98 -49.71
C TRP A 7 49.77 -18.79 -48.91
N LEU A 8 49.47 -18.39 -47.70
CA LEU A 8 48.31 -18.88 -46.97
C LEU A 8 47.26 -17.76 -46.90
N LEU A 9 46.18 -17.99 -47.62
CA LEU A 9 44.93 -17.23 -47.62
C LEU A 9 44.27 -17.34 -46.25
N ALA A 10 44.10 -16.19 -45.60
CA ALA A 10 43.30 -16.04 -44.38
C ALA A 10 41.81 -15.97 -44.78
N GLY A 11 41.09 -17.07 -44.59
CA GLY A 11 39.64 -17.08 -44.66
C GLY A 11 39.03 -16.54 -43.35
N ILE A 12 38.51 -15.32 -43.40
CA ILE A 12 37.72 -14.76 -42.33
C ILE A 12 36.32 -15.40 -42.37
N PHE A 13 36.07 -16.30 -41.40
CA PHE A 13 34.71 -16.77 -41.15
C PHE A 13 33.99 -15.76 -40.25
N TRP A 14 33.07 -15.02 -40.84
CA TRP A 14 32.05 -14.31 -40.15
C TRP A 14 31.01 -15.32 -39.60
N LEU A 15 31.13 -15.72 -38.34
CA LEU A 15 30.04 -16.39 -37.62
C LEU A 15 29.20 -15.31 -36.95
N GLY A 16 27.99 -15.15 -37.46
CA GLY A 16 26.98 -14.21 -37.01
C GLY A 16 26.68 -14.38 -35.53
N GLY A 17 26.65 -13.26 -34.83
CA GLY A 17 26.26 -13.15 -33.43
C GLY A 17 24.76 -13.41 -33.23
N ALA A 18 24.43 -14.65 -32.89
CA ALA A 18 23.14 -15.03 -32.34
C ALA A 18 23.40 -15.98 -31.16
N GLY A 19 23.86 -15.46 -30.05
CA GLY A 19 24.21 -16.32 -28.91
C GLY A 19 24.63 -15.66 -27.63
N CYS A 20 24.39 -14.35 -27.41
CA CYS A 20 24.80 -13.69 -26.16
C CYS A 20 23.66 -13.37 -25.18
N SER A 21 22.39 -13.63 -25.50
CA SER A 21 21.31 -13.44 -24.52
C SER A 21 21.19 -14.60 -23.51
N TRP A 22 21.51 -15.82 -23.93
CA TRP A 22 21.29 -17.03 -23.11
C TRP A 22 22.23 -17.17 -21.90
N ILE A 23 23.42 -16.61 -21.96
CA ILE A 23 24.39 -16.66 -20.86
C ILE A 23 24.11 -15.55 -19.81
N GLY A 24 23.57 -14.41 -20.26
CA GLY A 24 23.14 -13.32 -19.37
C GLY A 24 21.99 -13.74 -18.45
N ASP A 25 21.00 -14.42 -19.01
CA ASP A 25 19.82 -14.91 -18.26
C ASP A 25 20.18 -16.03 -17.28
N TYR A 26 21.17 -16.87 -17.62
CA TYR A 26 21.63 -17.95 -16.71
C TYR A 26 22.46 -17.44 -15.53
N LEU A 27 23.15 -16.32 -15.68
CA LEU A 27 23.95 -15.69 -14.61
C LEU A 27 23.15 -14.68 -13.78
N ALA A 28 22.08 -14.11 -14.32
CA ALA A 28 21.20 -13.18 -13.61
C ALA A 28 20.14 -13.88 -12.74
N GLY A 29 19.99 -15.21 -12.84
CA GLY A 29 18.88 -15.95 -12.23
C GLY A 29 17.59 -15.58 -12.97
N SER A 30 17.00 -16.49 -13.74
CA SER A 30 15.68 -16.24 -14.32
C SER A 30 14.70 -16.00 -13.17
N ASP A 31 14.19 -14.78 -13.07
CA ASP A 31 13.01 -14.52 -12.26
C ASP A 31 11.90 -15.40 -12.86
N ASN A 32 11.47 -16.43 -12.11
CA ASN A 32 10.39 -17.33 -12.52
C ASN A 32 9.01 -16.65 -12.48
N ALA A 33 8.96 -15.34 -12.20
CA ALA A 33 7.73 -14.57 -12.27
C ALA A 33 7.25 -14.46 -13.73
N LEU A 34 5.97 -14.71 -13.94
CA LEU A 34 5.36 -14.45 -15.24
C LEU A 34 5.51 -12.96 -15.58
N PRO A 35 5.79 -12.62 -16.84
CA PRO A 35 5.86 -11.23 -17.26
C PRO A 35 4.50 -10.54 -16.99
N PRO A 36 4.51 -9.23 -16.65
CA PRO A 36 3.28 -8.49 -16.44
C PRO A 36 2.43 -8.49 -17.72
N ALA A 37 1.10 -8.53 -17.53
CA ALA A 37 0.16 -8.47 -18.65
C ALA A 37 0.37 -7.19 -19.47
N GLU A 38 0.35 -7.32 -20.79
CA GLU A 38 0.38 -6.18 -21.72
C GLU A 38 -0.94 -5.40 -21.63
N LEU A 39 -0.83 -4.06 -21.58
CA LEU A 39 -2.00 -3.20 -21.49
C LEU A 39 -2.79 -3.22 -22.80
N GLN A 40 -4.01 -3.75 -22.74
CA GLN A 40 -4.95 -3.72 -23.87
C GLN A 40 -5.55 -2.31 -24.05
N THR A 41 -5.92 -1.97 -25.28
CA THR A 41 -6.65 -0.73 -25.57
C THR A 41 -8.01 -0.77 -24.89
N VAL A 42 -8.36 0.31 -24.19
CA VAL A 42 -9.69 0.45 -23.57
C VAL A 42 -10.67 0.88 -24.64
N GLU A 43 -11.67 0.05 -24.91
CA GLU A 43 -12.72 0.37 -25.87
C GLU A 43 -13.73 1.35 -25.23
N ASN A 44 -14.06 2.43 -25.96
CA ASN A 44 -15.00 3.47 -25.52
C ASN A 44 -14.70 3.96 -24.10
N PRO A 45 -13.51 4.51 -23.83
CA PRO A 45 -13.11 4.87 -22.48
C PRO A 45 -13.98 6.00 -21.94
N ILE A 46 -14.28 5.90 -20.63
CA ILE A 46 -14.87 7.04 -19.91
C ILE A 46 -13.90 8.24 -19.95
N PRO A 47 -14.40 9.48 -20.06
CA PRO A 47 -13.52 10.64 -20.01
C PRO A 47 -12.98 10.83 -18.60
N VAL A 48 -11.68 10.63 -18.43
CA VAL A 48 -10.97 10.93 -17.18
C VAL A 48 -10.12 12.17 -17.39
N THR A 49 -10.37 13.20 -16.61
CA THR A 49 -9.71 14.50 -16.72
C THR A 49 -8.80 14.73 -15.52
N LYS A 50 -7.55 15.14 -15.78
CA LYS A 50 -6.65 15.62 -14.73
C LYS A 50 -7.07 17.04 -14.35
N GLN A 51 -7.38 17.26 -13.08
CA GLN A 51 -7.76 18.56 -12.53
C GLN A 51 -6.53 19.40 -12.21
N TRP A 52 -5.56 18.79 -11.53
CA TRP A 52 -4.28 19.39 -11.19
C TRP A 52 -3.25 18.30 -10.82
N ASP A 53 -1.99 18.69 -10.76
CA ASP A 53 -0.92 17.91 -10.18
C ASP A 53 0.10 18.80 -9.46
N ALA A 54 0.83 18.22 -8.50
CA ALA A 54 1.87 18.89 -7.72
C ALA A 54 2.99 17.89 -7.35
N GLN A 55 4.20 18.40 -7.17
CA GLN A 55 5.34 17.57 -6.79
C GLN A 55 5.57 17.55 -5.28
N VAL A 56 5.51 16.37 -4.67
CA VAL A 56 5.79 16.12 -3.25
C VAL A 56 7.20 15.54 -3.11
N GLY A 57 8.19 16.38 -2.95
CA GLY A 57 9.59 15.96 -2.82
C GLY A 57 10.06 15.08 -3.98
N SER A 58 10.87 14.06 -3.65
CA SER A 58 11.40 13.07 -4.61
C SER A 58 10.66 11.71 -4.58
N GLY A 59 9.49 11.65 -3.93
CA GLY A 59 8.71 10.42 -3.81
C GLY A 59 9.36 9.40 -2.89
N THR A 60 9.40 8.12 -3.31
CA THR A 60 9.94 7.03 -2.49
C THR A 60 11.44 6.78 -2.70
N GLU A 61 12.05 7.42 -3.71
CA GLU A 61 13.47 7.24 -4.10
C GLU A 61 13.86 5.76 -4.31
N GLY A 62 12.92 4.95 -4.81
CA GLY A 62 13.09 3.52 -5.05
C GLY A 62 13.01 2.65 -3.79
N ALA A 63 12.75 3.23 -2.61
CA ALA A 63 12.51 2.46 -1.40
C ALA A 63 11.17 1.72 -1.46
N PHE A 64 11.15 0.50 -0.93
CA PHE A 64 9.94 -0.30 -0.88
C PHE A 64 9.06 0.10 0.31
N ILE A 65 8.44 1.28 0.20
CA ILE A 65 7.59 1.91 1.22
C ILE A 65 6.26 2.36 0.61
N ARG A 66 5.25 2.56 1.47
CA ARG A 66 3.93 3.06 1.06
C ARG A 66 3.68 4.42 1.73
N LEU A 67 3.92 5.50 1.00
CA LEU A 67 3.61 6.86 1.47
C LEU A 67 2.22 7.23 0.99
N LEU A 68 1.23 7.05 1.85
CA LEU A 68 -0.18 7.29 1.54
C LEU A 68 -0.51 8.78 1.72
N PRO A 69 -1.12 9.45 0.72
CA PRO A 69 -1.69 10.76 0.94
C PRO A 69 -2.95 10.64 1.82
N VAL A 70 -3.24 11.65 2.60
CA VAL A 70 -4.46 11.70 3.44
C VAL A 70 -5.23 12.98 3.15
N LEU A 71 -6.52 12.82 2.87
CA LEU A 71 -7.45 13.94 2.71
C LEU A 71 -8.17 14.22 4.02
N SER A 72 -8.00 15.41 4.54
CA SER A 72 -8.70 15.87 5.74
C SER A 72 -9.02 17.36 5.63
N GLU A 73 -10.23 17.77 6.01
CA GLU A 73 -10.68 19.17 6.07
C GLU A 73 -10.40 19.97 4.78
N GLY A 74 -10.58 19.33 3.60
CA GLY A 74 -10.35 19.96 2.29
C GLY A 74 -8.88 20.13 1.91
N ARG A 75 -7.96 19.56 2.69
CA ARG A 75 -6.52 19.54 2.40
C ARG A 75 -6.02 18.12 2.19
N LEU A 76 -5.06 17.98 1.28
CA LEU A 76 -4.27 16.77 1.10
C LEU A 76 -2.94 16.92 1.82
N TYR A 77 -2.64 15.94 2.66
CA TYR A 77 -1.36 15.84 3.34
C TYR A 77 -0.57 14.70 2.70
N ALA A 78 0.66 14.96 2.33
CA ALA A 78 1.54 13.96 1.72
C ALA A 78 2.98 14.15 2.19
N ALA A 79 3.73 13.07 2.14
CA ALA A 79 5.14 13.05 2.49
C ALA A 79 5.99 12.39 1.42
N SER A 80 7.28 12.67 1.42
CA SER A 80 8.29 12.07 0.56
C SER A 80 9.43 11.51 1.39
N HIS A 81 10.09 10.47 0.89
CA HIS A 81 11.18 9.76 1.57
C HIS A 81 12.33 10.69 1.98
N ASN A 82 12.63 11.72 1.16
CA ASN A 82 13.66 12.72 1.42
C ASN A 82 13.31 13.77 2.50
N GLY A 83 12.24 13.54 3.28
CA GLY A 83 11.92 14.39 4.44
C GLY A 83 10.93 15.52 4.15
N VAL A 84 10.45 15.68 2.95
CA VAL A 84 9.44 16.69 2.62
C VAL A 84 8.06 16.23 3.08
N VAL A 85 7.34 17.12 3.80
CA VAL A 85 5.94 16.98 4.16
C VAL A 85 5.18 18.21 3.68
N MET A 86 4.03 18.01 3.03
CA MET A 86 3.24 19.09 2.44
C MET A 86 1.77 18.96 2.80
N ALA A 87 1.12 20.12 2.95
CA ALA A 87 -0.33 20.24 2.86
C ALA A 87 -0.67 21.04 1.60
N LEU A 88 -1.61 20.51 0.81
CA LEU A 88 -2.11 21.12 -0.41
C LEU A 88 -3.61 21.32 -0.28
N ASP A 89 -4.13 22.37 -0.91
CA ASP A 89 -5.57 22.56 -1.10
C ASP A 89 -6.07 21.46 -2.07
N ALA A 90 -7.04 20.67 -1.64
CA ALA A 90 -7.54 19.53 -2.41
C ALA A 90 -8.28 19.93 -3.69
N ALA A 91 -8.83 21.14 -3.76
CA ALA A 91 -9.59 21.59 -4.92
C ALA A 91 -8.70 22.03 -6.09
N ASN A 92 -7.51 22.56 -5.81
CA ASN A 92 -6.68 23.18 -6.85
C ASN A 92 -5.19 22.81 -6.81
N GLY A 93 -4.75 21.99 -5.83
CA GLY A 93 -3.37 21.54 -5.68
C GLY A 93 -2.40 22.61 -5.18
N GLN A 94 -2.87 23.79 -4.79
CA GLN A 94 -1.98 24.84 -4.27
C GLN A 94 -1.38 24.42 -2.92
N THR A 95 -0.07 24.67 -2.76
CA THR A 95 0.61 24.40 -1.51
C THR A 95 0.12 25.34 -0.42
N VAL A 96 -0.43 24.78 0.66
CA VAL A 96 -0.81 25.52 1.87
C VAL A 96 0.42 25.73 2.74
N TRP A 97 1.16 24.66 2.98
CA TRP A 97 2.45 24.70 3.66
C TRP A 97 3.36 23.55 3.21
N LYS A 98 4.67 23.71 3.39
CA LYS A 98 5.70 22.73 3.09
C LYS A 98 6.76 22.77 4.18
N THR A 99 7.06 21.62 4.77
CA THR A 99 8.09 21.45 5.81
C THR A 99 9.14 20.47 5.31
N ASN A 100 10.41 20.82 5.43
CA ASN A 100 11.54 19.90 5.26
C ASN A 100 12.01 19.46 6.65
N THR A 101 11.81 18.18 6.96
CA THR A 101 12.10 17.63 8.28
C THR A 101 13.54 17.18 8.45
N GLU A 102 14.30 17.08 7.36
CA GLU A 102 15.65 16.48 7.31
C GLU A 102 15.72 15.05 7.84
N LEU A 103 14.59 14.31 7.76
CA LEU A 103 14.45 12.93 8.20
C LEU A 103 14.19 12.01 7.00
N THR A 104 14.66 10.77 7.08
CA THR A 104 14.29 9.73 6.12
C THR A 104 12.91 9.17 6.49
N ILE A 105 11.88 9.62 5.79
CA ILE A 105 10.49 9.23 6.06
C ILE A 105 10.21 7.88 5.42
N THR A 106 9.75 6.92 6.20
CA THR A 106 9.39 5.57 5.74
C THR A 106 7.92 5.24 5.96
N ALA A 107 7.22 6.05 6.77
CA ALA A 107 5.81 5.88 7.07
C ALA A 107 5.09 7.23 7.15
N GLY A 108 3.98 7.33 6.53
CA GLY A 108 3.18 8.55 6.60
C GLY A 108 2.15 8.64 5.47
N VAL A 109 1.27 9.63 5.55
CA VAL A 109 1.07 10.50 6.70
C VAL A 109 -0.08 9.96 7.54
N GLY A 110 -0.02 10.12 8.85
CA GLY A 110 -1.20 9.99 9.72
C GLY A 110 -1.77 11.38 10.00
N VAL A 111 -3.08 11.55 9.99
CA VAL A 111 -3.72 12.86 10.20
C VAL A 111 -4.88 12.74 11.18
N GLY A 112 -4.97 13.64 12.13
CA GLY A 112 -6.06 13.74 13.12
C GLY A 112 -5.63 14.52 14.35
N ASP A 113 -6.59 14.88 15.21
CA ASP A 113 -6.39 15.63 16.45
C ASP A 113 -5.52 16.89 16.25
N GLY A 114 -5.61 17.55 15.07
CA GLY A 114 -4.80 18.73 14.72
C GLY A 114 -3.35 18.43 14.33
N LEU A 115 -2.98 17.16 14.15
CA LEU A 115 -1.61 16.70 13.88
C LEU A 115 -1.48 16.06 12.49
N VAL A 116 -0.30 16.23 11.89
CA VAL A 116 0.23 15.43 10.80
C VAL A 116 1.42 14.63 11.34
N LEU A 117 1.35 13.31 11.21
CA LEU A 117 2.28 12.37 11.81
C LEU A 117 3.10 11.66 10.74
N ILE A 118 4.39 11.52 10.95
CA ILE A 118 5.29 10.72 10.12
C ILE A 118 6.14 9.79 10.99
N GLY A 119 6.55 8.67 10.40
CA GLY A 119 7.51 7.72 10.96
C GLY A 119 8.76 7.60 10.09
N THR A 120 9.88 7.18 10.69
CA THR A 120 11.17 7.10 10.03
C THR A 120 11.82 5.73 10.14
N ASP A 121 12.86 5.51 9.32
CA ASP A 121 13.74 4.34 9.33
C ASP A 121 14.47 4.15 10.68
N LYS A 122 14.66 5.22 11.44
CA LYS A 122 15.32 5.21 12.77
C LYS A 122 14.34 5.17 13.93
N GLY A 123 13.06 4.91 13.67
CA GLY A 123 12.03 4.87 14.72
C GLY A 123 11.69 6.23 15.32
N LYS A 124 12.00 7.33 14.66
CA LYS A 124 11.53 8.66 15.08
C LYS A 124 10.09 8.85 14.61
N VAL A 125 9.28 9.41 15.51
CA VAL A 125 7.93 9.89 15.20
C VAL A 125 7.97 11.40 15.27
N LEU A 126 7.51 12.08 14.23
CA LEU A 126 7.39 13.53 14.20
C LEU A 126 5.92 13.91 14.08
N ALA A 127 5.48 14.83 14.92
CA ALA A 127 4.17 15.45 14.84
C ALA A 127 4.29 16.90 14.42
N LEU A 128 3.64 17.25 13.31
CA LEU A 128 3.52 18.60 12.80
C LEU A 128 2.09 19.10 13.04
N ALA A 129 1.94 20.42 13.22
CA ALA A 129 0.63 21.04 13.27
C ALA A 129 -0.06 20.99 11.91
N MET A 130 -1.33 20.54 11.83
CA MET A 130 -2.11 20.50 10.58
C MET A 130 -2.26 21.90 9.96
N ALA A 131 -2.26 22.95 10.77
CA ALA A 131 -2.54 24.29 10.33
C ALA A 131 -1.44 24.87 9.43
N ASP A 132 -0.19 24.71 9.83
CA ASP A 132 0.96 25.40 9.24
C ASP A 132 2.23 24.55 9.07
N GLY A 133 2.20 23.27 9.47
CA GLY A 133 3.34 22.36 9.34
C GLY A 133 4.48 22.61 10.33
N THR A 134 4.27 23.41 11.37
CA THR A 134 5.27 23.59 12.45
C THR A 134 5.40 22.34 13.29
N GLU A 135 6.59 22.06 13.79
CA GLU A 135 6.85 20.92 14.65
C GLU A 135 6.23 21.12 16.03
N ASN A 136 5.36 20.21 16.45
CA ASN A 136 4.81 20.19 17.80
C ASN A 136 5.71 19.39 18.75
N TRP A 137 6.10 18.19 18.35
CA TRP A 137 6.96 17.32 19.16
C TRP A 137 7.59 16.21 18.31
N ARG A 138 8.67 15.63 18.86
CA ARG A 138 9.31 14.41 18.38
C ARG A 138 9.31 13.35 19.48
N ALA A 139 9.19 12.07 19.06
CA ALA A 139 9.31 10.93 19.96
C ALA A 139 10.18 9.85 19.33
N GLN A 140 10.67 8.91 20.14
CA GLN A 140 11.48 7.78 19.71
C GLN A 140 10.78 6.49 20.11
N VAL A 141 10.60 5.57 19.14
CA VAL A 141 10.16 4.19 19.37
C VAL A 141 11.31 3.22 19.12
N SER A 142 11.07 1.92 19.35
CA SER A 142 12.12 0.91 19.43
C SER A 142 12.76 0.52 18.10
N SER A 143 12.07 0.70 16.97
CA SER A 143 12.55 0.27 15.65
C SER A 143 11.92 1.09 14.54
N GLU A 144 12.33 0.81 13.29
CA GLU A 144 11.78 1.39 12.07
C GLU A 144 10.24 1.36 12.03
N ILE A 145 9.67 2.41 11.44
CA ILE A 145 8.22 2.58 11.29
C ILE A 145 7.90 2.51 9.79
N LEU A 146 7.13 1.53 9.38
CA LEU A 146 6.65 1.38 7.99
C LEU A 146 5.14 1.65 7.87
N ALA A 147 4.39 1.42 8.96
CA ALA A 147 2.97 1.71 9.04
C ALA A 147 2.75 3.18 9.42
N ALA A 148 1.87 3.88 8.69
CA ALA A 148 1.53 5.26 9.03
C ALA A 148 1.02 5.35 10.48
N PRO A 149 1.60 6.23 11.34
CA PRO A 149 1.06 6.46 12.67
C PRO A 149 -0.40 6.91 12.60
N ARG A 150 -1.23 6.45 13.53
CA ARG A 150 -2.65 6.83 13.59
C ARG A 150 -2.93 7.60 14.87
N VAL A 151 -3.86 8.54 14.82
CA VAL A 151 -4.24 9.34 15.99
C VAL A 151 -5.74 9.45 16.14
N ALA A 152 -6.22 9.24 17.35
CA ALA A 152 -7.60 9.48 17.73
C ALA A 152 -7.70 9.64 19.26
N GLN A 153 -8.65 10.43 19.73
CA GLN A 153 -8.98 10.56 21.15
C GLN A 153 -7.77 10.93 22.04
N GLY A 154 -6.86 11.75 21.52
CA GLY A 154 -5.66 12.18 22.23
C GLY A 154 -4.52 11.15 22.29
N VAL A 155 -4.63 10.02 21.58
CA VAL A 155 -3.60 8.97 21.55
C VAL A 155 -3.08 8.77 20.13
N VAL A 156 -1.77 8.88 19.95
CA VAL A 156 -1.06 8.48 18.75
C VAL A 156 -0.61 7.03 18.91
N VAL A 157 -0.99 6.18 17.98
CA VAL A 157 -0.56 4.78 17.94
C VAL A 157 0.49 4.60 16.84
N VAL A 158 1.63 4.04 17.22
CA VAL A 158 2.75 3.74 16.33
C VAL A 158 3.03 2.26 16.36
N ARG A 159 3.10 1.63 15.17
CA ARG A 159 3.56 0.25 15.00
C ARG A 159 4.99 0.27 14.46
N SER A 160 5.91 -0.39 15.15
CA SER A 160 7.30 -0.59 14.69
C SER A 160 7.52 -2.02 14.20
N ILE A 161 8.49 -2.21 13.29
CA ILE A 161 8.72 -3.52 12.62
C ILE A 161 9.19 -4.64 13.57
N ASP A 162 9.56 -4.31 14.79
CA ASP A 162 9.88 -5.29 15.85
C ASP A 162 8.64 -5.80 16.60
N GLY A 163 7.43 -5.60 16.01
CA GLY A 163 6.17 -6.12 16.53
C GLY A 163 5.63 -5.35 17.74
N LYS A 164 6.06 -4.11 17.95
CA LYS A 164 5.57 -3.30 19.07
C LYS A 164 4.56 -2.26 18.63
N PHE A 165 3.57 -2.07 19.48
CA PHE A 165 2.62 -0.97 19.40
C PHE A 165 2.90 -0.01 20.54
N THR A 166 3.16 1.24 20.22
CA THR A 166 3.44 2.30 21.20
C THR A 166 2.33 3.33 21.16
N GLY A 167 1.68 3.57 22.30
CA GLY A 167 0.75 4.69 22.46
C GLY A 167 1.48 5.91 22.98
N LEU A 168 1.37 7.04 22.26
CA LEU A 168 1.94 8.32 22.65
C LEU A 168 0.80 9.32 22.89
N GLY A 169 0.98 10.25 23.81
CA GLY A 169 0.06 11.36 24.00
C GLY A 169 0.10 12.34 22.82
N ALA A 170 -1.04 12.60 22.19
CA ALA A 170 -1.11 13.46 21.01
C ALA A 170 -0.56 14.87 21.24
N GLY A 171 -0.77 15.45 22.44
CA GLY A 171 -0.27 16.79 22.77
C GLY A 171 1.21 16.88 23.14
N SER A 172 1.89 15.77 23.42
CA SER A 172 3.25 15.82 23.99
C SER A 172 4.25 14.83 23.42
N GLY A 173 3.80 13.80 22.69
CA GLY A 173 4.65 12.70 22.24
C GLY A 173 5.14 11.77 23.37
N GLN A 174 4.71 12.00 24.64
CA GLN A 174 5.11 11.15 25.75
C GLN A 174 4.46 9.77 25.65
N ARG A 175 5.25 8.72 25.94
CA ARG A 175 4.75 7.35 25.90
C ARG A 175 3.75 7.11 27.02
N LEU A 176 2.52 6.74 26.64
CA LEU A 176 1.44 6.36 27.54
C LEU A 176 1.50 4.85 27.87
N TRP A 177 1.74 4.04 26.85
CA TRP A 177 1.79 2.57 26.97
C TRP A 177 2.67 1.95 25.87
N LEU A 178 3.04 0.69 26.09
CA LEU A 178 3.78 -0.15 25.14
C LEU A 178 3.17 -1.55 25.18
N TYR A 179 2.83 -2.10 24.02
CA TYR A 179 2.46 -3.49 23.84
C TYR A 179 3.48 -4.16 22.91
N SER A 180 3.94 -5.35 23.29
CA SER A 180 4.84 -6.15 22.45
C SER A 180 4.11 -7.42 22.01
N THR A 181 4.06 -7.67 20.69
CA THR A 181 3.49 -8.90 20.13
C THR A 181 4.33 -10.10 20.58
N PRO A 182 3.72 -11.11 21.21
CA PRO A 182 4.42 -12.33 21.52
C PRO A 182 4.79 -13.10 20.23
N ALA A 183 5.99 -13.68 20.19
CA ALA A 183 6.42 -14.60 19.13
C ALA A 183 6.28 -14.05 17.70
N MET A 184 7.09 -13.04 17.36
CA MET A 184 7.25 -12.60 15.96
C MET A 184 7.80 -13.73 15.10
N PRO A 185 7.25 -13.99 13.90
CA PRO A 185 7.82 -14.93 12.95
C PRO A 185 9.23 -14.53 12.52
N ALA A 186 10.05 -15.52 12.14
CA ALA A 186 11.41 -15.28 11.63
C ALA A 186 11.41 -14.56 10.27
N LEU A 187 10.36 -14.79 9.45
CA LEU A 187 10.14 -14.15 8.15
C LEU A 187 8.78 -13.47 8.13
N THR A 188 8.75 -12.25 7.62
CA THR A 188 7.53 -11.45 7.42
C THR A 188 7.64 -10.68 6.11
N LEU A 189 6.51 -10.20 5.59
CA LEU A 189 6.48 -9.25 4.46
C LEU A 189 7.01 -7.86 4.83
N ARG A 190 7.45 -7.65 6.07
CA ARG A 190 7.75 -6.33 6.65
C ARG A 190 6.53 -5.41 6.57
N GLY A 191 5.36 -5.94 6.99
CA GLY A 191 4.06 -5.36 6.85
C GLY A 191 3.96 -3.89 7.23
N ALA A 192 3.29 -3.16 6.37
CA ALA A 192 3.07 -1.73 6.52
C ALA A 192 1.59 -1.39 6.86
N ALA A 193 0.77 -2.39 7.20
CA ALA A 193 -0.61 -2.15 7.57
C ALA A 193 -0.70 -1.29 8.83
N ALA A 194 -1.29 -0.11 8.69
CA ALA A 194 -1.57 0.73 9.83
C ALA A 194 -2.72 0.16 10.68
N PRO A 195 -2.70 0.34 12.00
CA PRO A 195 -3.83 -0.06 12.83
C PRO A 195 -5.06 0.78 12.51
N LEU A 196 -6.22 0.13 12.48
CA LEU A 196 -7.49 0.82 12.37
C LEU A 196 -7.92 1.29 13.77
N LEU A 197 -8.15 2.60 13.95
CA LEU A 197 -8.64 3.14 15.21
C LEU A 197 -10.17 3.22 15.17
N VAL A 198 -10.80 2.70 16.24
CA VAL A 198 -12.23 2.79 16.49
C VAL A 198 -12.44 3.39 17.88
N PRO A 199 -13.65 3.85 18.25
CA PRO A 199 -13.90 4.41 19.57
C PRO A 199 -13.42 3.48 20.70
N GLY A 200 -12.41 3.93 21.46
CA GLY A 200 -11.85 3.22 22.62
C GLY A 200 -10.91 2.04 22.29
N ALA A 201 -10.71 1.66 21.02
CA ALA A 201 -9.87 0.53 20.66
C ALA A 201 -9.07 0.76 19.37
N LEU A 202 -8.04 -0.06 19.18
CA LEU A 202 -7.36 -0.25 17.90
C LEU A 202 -7.51 -1.70 17.46
N ILE A 203 -7.56 -1.90 16.14
CA ILE A 203 -7.65 -3.19 15.48
C ILE A 203 -6.42 -3.32 14.57
N ALA A 204 -5.64 -4.37 14.72
CA ALA A 204 -4.42 -4.59 13.93
C ALA A 204 -4.29 -6.04 13.48
N GLY A 205 -3.93 -6.24 12.22
CA GLY A 205 -3.44 -7.52 11.72
C GLY A 205 -1.99 -7.73 12.15
N LEU A 206 -1.63 -8.96 12.49
CA LEU A 206 -0.29 -9.34 12.90
C LEU A 206 0.40 -10.23 11.87
N GLU A 207 1.72 -10.28 11.96
CA GLU A 207 2.59 -11.07 11.07
C GLU A 207 2.46 -12.60 11.27
N ASN A 208 1.71 -13.02 12.26
CA ASN A 208 1.45 -14.44 12.56
C ASN A 208 0.02 -14.88 12.17
N GLY A 209 -0.67 -14.10 11.34
CA GLY A 209 -2.04 -14.37 10.89
C GLY A 209 -3.12 -14.12 11.94
N ARG A 210 -2.82 -13.38 13.01
CA ARG A 210 -3.79 -13.07 14.07
C ARG A 210 -4.29 -11.63 13.96
N LEU A 211 -5.53 -11.43 14.33
CA LEU A 211 -6.14 -10.12 14.53
C LEU A 211 -6.05 -9.76 16.00
N LEU A 212 -5.49 -8.60 16.31
CA LEU A 212 -5.33 -8.08 17.65
C LEU A 212 -6.24 -6.87 17.86
N ILE A 213 -6.94 -6.82 18.98
CA ILE A 213 -7.71 -5.66 19.42
C ILE A 213 -7.13 -5.20 20.78
N LEU A 214 -6.63 -3.96 20.83
CA LEU A 214 -6.11 -3.35 22.05
C LEU A 214 -7.01 -2.19 22.51
N SER A 215 -7.06 -1.94 23.80
CA SER A 215 -7.60 -0.70 24.35
C SER A 215 -6.73 0.49 23.90
N LEU A 216 -7.34 1.48 23.24
CA LEU A 216 -6.62 2.65 22.71
C LEU A 216 -5.86 3.41 23.81
N ASN A 217 -6.50 3.60 24.96
CA ASN A 217 -5.93 4.42 26.05
C ASN A 217 -4.91 3.68 26.92
N LYS A 218 -4.94 2.33 26.96
CA LYS A 218 -4.13 1.54 27.90
C LYS A 218 -3.18 0.55 27.20
N GLY A 219 -3.37 0.25 25.92
CA GLY A 219 -2.59 -0.77 25.21
C GLY A 219 -2.78 -2.19 25.75
N ILE A 220 -3.89 -2.45 26.47
CA ILE A 220 -4.21 -3.76 27.04
C ILE A 220 -5.00 -4.56 26.00
N PRO A 221 -4.65 -5.85 25.75
CA PRO A 221 -5.41 -6.72 24.86
C PRO A 221 -6.88 -6.85 25.32
N ILE A 222 -7.81 -6.57 24.39
CA ILE A 222 -9.24 -6.81 24.55
C ILE A 222 -9.59 -8.17 23.97
N SER A 223 -9.04 -8.46 22.77
CA SER A 223 -9.29 -9.71 22.08
C SER A 223 -8.12 -10.01 21.13
N GLU A 224 -7.88 -11.28 20.90
CA GLU A 224 -6.96 -11.77 19.87
C GLU A 224 -7.59 -12.98 19.19
N ARG A 225 -7.54 -13.02 17.86
CA ARG A 225 -8.20 -14.05 17.06
C ARG A 225 -7.31 -14.51 15.92
N THR A 226 -7.27 -15.81 15.66
CA THR A 226 -6.62 -16.37 14.48
C THR A 226 -7.50 -16.18 13.25
N ILE A 227 -6.97 -15.52 12.22
CA ILE A 227 -7.59 -15.29 10.92
C ILE A 227 -7.01 -16.28 9.91
N ALA A 228 -5.69 -16.44 9.88
CA ALA A 228 -5.00 -17.38 9.02
C ALA A 228 -4.03 -18.25 9.82
N ILE A 229 -3.88 -19.50 9.42
CA ILE A 229 -3.00 -20.46 10.08
C ILE A 229 -1.81 -20.74 9.17
N PRO A 230 -0.55 -20.58 9.67
CA PRO A 230 0.64 -20.92 8.91
C PRO A 230 0.60 -22.37 8.40
N ARG A 231 0.78 -22.57 7.09
CA ARG A 231 0.79 -23.88 6.45
C ARG A 231 2.08 -24.06 5.66
N GLY A 232 2.60 -25.27 5.58
CA GLY A 232 3.80 -25.60 4.81
C GLY A 232 4.94 -26.14 5.66
N ARG A 233 6.07 -26.44 5.00
CA ARG A 233 7.25 -27.10 5.59
C ARG A 233 8.41 -26.14 5.81
N THR A 234 8.47 -25.06 5.03
CA THR A 234 9.51 -24.03 5.13
C THR A 234 8.96 -22.77 5.79
N ASP A 235 9.85 -21.93 6.33
CA ASP A 235 9.44 -20.65 6.93
C ASP A 235 8.77 -19.73 5.89
N LEU A 236 9.20 -19.79 4.62
CA LEU A 236 8.60 -19.04 3.53
C LEU A 236 7.15 -19.48 3.25
N GLU A 237 6.90 -20.81 3.20
CA GLU A 237 5.55 -21.35 3.01
C GLU A 237 4.64 -21.06 4.20
N ARG A 238 5.21 -20.87 5.39
CA ARG A 238 4.46 -20.61 6.65
C ARG A 238 4.20 -19.14 6.93
N MET A 239 4.63 -18.23 6.05
CA MET A 239 4.43 -16.81 6.20
C MET A 239 2.95 -16.46 5.96
N VAL A 240 2.27 -15.89 6.96
CA VAL A 240 0.83 -15.55 6.94
C VAL A 240 0.57 -14.14 7.46
N ASP A 241 1.18 -13.18 6.84
CA ASP A 241 1.09 -11.78 7.28
C ASP A 241 -0.29 -11.18 6.98
N ILE A 242 -0.88 -10.51 7.96
CA ILE A 242 -2.02 -9.62 7.73
C ILE A 242 -1.48 -8.22 7.46
N ASP A 243 -1.15 -7.96 6.20
CA ASP A 243 -0.55 -6.73 5.71
C ASP A 243 -1.55 -5.79 5.00
N ALA A 244 -2.78 -6.22 4.86
CA ALA A 244 -3.90 -5.40 4.43
C ALA A 244 -4.49 -4.63 5.61
N GLU A 245 -4.72 -3.31 5.45
CA GLU A 245 -5.47 -2.56 6.45
C GLU A 245 -6.89 -3.13 6.56
N PRO A 246 -7.39 -3.45 7.76
CA PRO A 246 -8.75 -3.93 7.94
C PRO A 246 -9.77 -2.88 7.50
N ARG A 247 -10.89 -3.32 6.88
CA ARG A 247 -11.96 -2.44 6.42
C ARG A 247 -13.26 -2.71 7.16
N ILE A 248 -13.91 -1.68 7.68
CA ILE A 248 -15.21 -1.79 8.32
C ILE A 248 -16.29 -1.17 7.42
N VAL A 249 -17.34 -1.95 7.14
CA VAL A 249 -18.56 -1.47 6.48
C VAL A 249 -19.76 -1.91 7.33
N GLY A 250 -20.49 -0.94 7.86
CA GLY A 250 -21.56 -1.23 8.84
C GLY A 250 -21.02 -1.91 10.09
N SER A 251 -21.48 -3.11 10.38
CA SER A 251 -21.01 -3.95 11.50
C SER A 251 -20.06 -5.07 11.08
N THR A 252 -19.59 -5.08 9.83
CA THR A 252 -18.71 -6.14 9.32
C THR A 252 -17.29 -5.62 9.16
N LEU A 253 -16.34 -6.36 9.70
CA LEU A 253 -14.90 -6.18 9.52
C LEU A 253 -14.42 -7.15 8.43
N TYR A 254 -13.81 -6.62 7.38
CA TYR A 254 -13.12 -7.39 6.35
C TYR A 254 -11.62 -7.33 6.59
N ILE A 255 -10.97 -8.49 6.54
CA ILE A 255 -9.54 -8.62 6.78
C ILE A 255 -8.97 -9.69 5.87
N ALA A 256 -7.77 -9.46 5.33
CA ALA A 256 -7.11 -10.40 4.43
C ALA A 256 -5.67 -10.65 4.85
N ALA A 257 -5.21 -11.87 4.62
CA ALA A 257 -3.86 -12.31 4.94
C ALA A 257 -3.11 -12.78 3.69
N TYR A 258 -1.82 -12.54 3.65
CA TYR A 258 -0.92 -13.16 2.68
C TYR A 258 -0.79 -14.66 2.99
N GLN A 259 -0.79 -15.51 1.94
CA GLN A 259 -0.86 -16.98 2.03
C GLN A 259 -1.95 -17.49 2.99
N GLY A 260 -3.05 -16.73 3.07
CA GLY A 260 -4.17 -17.00 3.96
C GLY A 260 -5.51 -16.72 3.28
N ASN A 261 -6.41 -16.20 4.05
CA ASN A 261 -7.80 -16.01 3.69
C ASN A 261 -8.18 -14.54 3.73
N ILE A 262 -9.18 -14.15 2.93
CA ILE A 262 -10.02 -13.00 3.25
C ILE A 262 -11.17 -13.49 4.13
N THR A 263 -11.44 -12.77 5.21
CA THR A 263 -12.46 -13.15 6.22
C THR A 263 -13.34 -11.95 6.55
N ALA A 264 -14.64 -12.18 6.61
CA ALA A 264 -15.62 -11.23 7.14
C ALA A 264 -15.99 -11.63 8.57
N VAL A 265 -15.92 -10.67 9.48
CA VAL A 265 -16.20 -10.85 10.91
C VAL A 265 -17.30 -9.88 11.34
N ASP A 266 -18.31 -10.37 12.02
CA ASP A 266 -19.32 -9.51 12.66
C ASP A 266 -18.73 -8.87 13.93
N LEU A 267 -18.71 -7.55 13.98
CA LEU A 267 -18.16 -6.80 15.11
C LEU A 267 -19.05 -6.85 16.38
N ARG A 268 -20.32 -7.27 16.25
CA ARG A 268 -21.27 -7.32 17.38
C ARG A 268 -20.99 -8.49 18.31
N ASP A 269 -20.61 -9.64 17.75
CA ASP A 269 -20.37 -10.88 18.50
C ASP A 269 -19.00 -11.51 18.18
N GLY A 270 -18.29 -10.94 17.22
CA GLY A 270 -16.98 -11.41 16.77
C GLY A 270 -17.05 -12.69 15.92
N ASN A 271 -18.22 -13.17 15.49
CA ASN A 271 -18.31 -14.40 14.69
C ASN A 271 -17.82 -14.20 13.26
N THR A 272 -17.19 -15.23 12.70
CA THR A 272 -16.87 -15.27 11.26
C THR A 272 -18.16 -15.47 10.48
N LEU A 273 -18.47 -14.52 9.60
CA LEU A 273 -19.60 -14.62 8.69
C LEU A 273 -19.28 -15.54 7.50
N TRP A 274 -18.12 -15.32 6.90
CA TRP A 274 -17.58 -16.15 5.83
C TRP A 274 -16.06 -15.98 5.74
N SER A 275 -15.40 -16.91 5.05
CA SER A 275 -13.98 -16.88 4.73
C SER A 275 -13.72 -17.49 3.37
N GLN A 276 -12.83 -16.89 2.57
CA GLN A 276 -12.41 -17.35 1.25
C GLN A 276 -10.91 -17.46 1.18
N ASP A 277 -10.40 -18.50 0.53
CA ASP A 277 -8.96 -18.74 0.35
C ASP A 277 -8.43 -17.85 -0.78
N ILE A 278 -8.05 -16.62 -0.41
CA ILE A 278 -7.50 -15.59 -1.32
C ILE A 278 -6.31 -14.95 -0.62
N SER A 279 -5.10 -15.21 -1.14
CA SER A 279 -3.87 -14.60 -0.68
C SER A 279 -3.79 -13.14 -1.11
N ASN A 280 -3.57 -12.22 -0.17
CA ASN A 280 -3.50 -10.78 -0.46
C ASN A 280 -2.39 -10.09 0.35
N TYR A 281 -1.69 -9.16 -0.29
CA TYR A 281 -0.71 -8.27 0.35
C TYR A 281 -0.92 -6.79 0.02
N SER A 282 -1.68 -6.46 -1.03
CA SER A 282 -1.86 -5.06 -1.47
C SER A 282 -2.94 -4.32 -0.69
N GLY A 283 -3.97 -5.04 -0.24
CA GLY A 283 -5.08 -4.48 0.50
C GLY A 283 -6.45 -4.79 -0.15
N LEU A 284 -7.50 -4.31 0.47
CA LEU A 284 -8.88 -4.47 0.04
C LEU A 284 -9.67 -3.18 0.27
N ASP A 285 -10.79 -3.05 -0.42
CA ASP A 285 -11.83 -2.06 -0.11
C ASP A 285 -13.21 -2.71 -0.20
N ALA A 286 -14.23 -2.06 0.37
CA ALA A 286 -15.57 -2.61 0.39
C ALA A 286 -16.62 -1.49 0.41
N ASP A 287 -17.74 -1.76 -0.24
CA ASP A 287 -19.00 -1.03 -0.11
C ASP A 287 -20.09 -1.89 0.55
N ALA A 288 -21.32 -1.39 0.57
CA ALA A 288 -22.44 -2.10 1.19
C ALA A 288 -22.78 -3.46 0.53
N GLY A 289 -22.42 -3.66 -0.74
CA GLY A 289 -22.78 -4.85 -1.53
C GLY A 289 -21.61 -5.76 -1.86
N ARG A 290 -20.39 -5.22 -1.92
CA ARG A 290 -19.23 -5.93 -2.45
C ARG A 290 -17.98 -5.68 -1.64
N VAL A 291 -17.08 -6.66 -1.69
CA VAL A 291 -15.69 -6.53 -1.24
C VAL A 291 -14.78 -6.70 -2.45
N TYR A 292 -13.86 -5.77 -2.63
CA TYR A 292 -12.91 -5.76 -3.72
C TYR A 292 -11.52 -6.06 -3.19
N ILE A 293 -10.85 -7.03 -3.81
CA ILE A 293 -9.54 -7.48 -3.39
C ILE A 293 -8.67 -7.76 -4.61
N THR A 294 -7.38 -7.45 -4.51
CA THR A 294 -6.38 -7.87 -5.48
C THR A 294 -5.58 -9.01 -4.87
N ASP A 295 -5.57 -10.18 -5.51
CA ASP A 295 -4.80 -11.32 -5.00
C ASP A 295 -3.29 -11.16 -5.24
N ALA A 296 -2.49 -12.10 -4.74
CA ALA A 296 -1.03 -12.07 -4.83
C ALA A 296 -0.49 -12.19 -6.27
N SER A 297 -1.34 -12.49 -7.26
CA SER A 297 -1.02 -12.51 -8.70
C SER A 297 -1.54 -11.30 -9.46
N ASP A 298 -2.05 -10.28 -8.75
CA ASP A 298 -2.71 -9.11 -9.30
C ASP A 298 -4.02 -9.41 -10.05
N THR A 299 -4.70 -10.53 -9.72
CA THR A 299 -6.09 -10.73 -10.13
C THR A 299 -6.99 -9.89 -9.23
N ILE A 300 -7.76 -9.00 -9.82
CA ILE A 300 -8.77 -8.22 -9.09
C ILE A 300 -10.05 -9.02 -9.01
N GLN A 301 -10.66 -9.10 -7.82
CA GLN A 301 -11.87 -9.87 -7.60
C GLN A 301 -12.90 -9.01 -6.85
N ALA A 302 -14.18 -9.12 -7.23
CA ALA A 302 -15.28 -8.65 -6.40
C ALA A 302 -16.02 -9.85 -5.80
N LEU A 303 -16.27 -9.75 -4.50
CA LEU A 303 -17.00 -10.74 -3.75
C LEU A 303 -18.31 -10.13 -3.22
N ASP A 304 -19.37 -10.94 -3.14
CA ASP A 304 -20.59 -10.54 -2.42
C ASP A 304 -20.28 -10.32 -0.94
N SER A 305 -20.60 -9.16 -0.41
CA SER A 305 -20.22 -8.75 0.95
C SER A 305 -20.79 -9.62 2.05
N ARG A 306 -21.93 -10.30 1.81
CA ARG A 306 -22.66 -11.12 2.80
C ARG A 306 -22.24 -12.59 2.77
N THR A 307 -21.87 -13.10 1.59
CA THR A 307 -21.62 -14.54 1.39
C THR A 307 -20.18 -14.89 1.06
N GLY A 308 -19.39 -13.88 0.62
CA GLY A 308 -18.02 -14.07 0.14
C GLY A 308 -17.93 -14.73 -1.23
N HIS A 309 -19.04 -15.00 -1.94
CA HIS A 309 -18.98 -15.59 -3.27
C HIS A 309 -18.38 -14.61 -4.27
N ILE A 310 -17.50 -15.12 -5.14
CA ILE A 310 -16.89 -14.32 -6.20
C ILE A 310 -17.97 -13.98 -7.23
N LEU A 311 -18.15 -12.67 -7.47
CA LEU A 311 -19.08 -12.11 -8.45
C LEU A 311 -18.43 -12.00 -9.82
N TRP A 312 -17.18 -11.49 -9.86
CA TRP A 312 -16.37 -11.40 -11.06
C TRP A 312 -14.88 -11.38 -10.73
N GLN A 313 -14.05 -11.68 -11.73
CA GLN A 313 -12.58 -11.61 -11.69
C GLN A 313 -12.06 -10.88 -12.91
N GLN A 314 -11.04 -10.04 -12.72
CA GLN A 314 -10.32 -9.33 -13.78
C GLN A 314 -8.84 -9.69 -13.74
N ARG A 315 -8.27 -10.15 -14.88
CA ARG A 315 -6.90 -10.63 -15.01
C ARG A 315 -6.04 -9.86 -16.02
N ASP A 316 -6.61 -8.89 -16.74
CA ASP A 316 -5.89 -8.11 -17.76
C ASP A 316 -4.81 -7.20 -17.18
N LEU A 317 -4.71 -7.13 -15.85
CA LEU A 317 -3.67 -6.42 -15.11
C LEU A 317 -2.77 -7.36 -14.28
N ALA A 318 -2.80 -8.68 -14.55
CA ALA A 318 -1.99 -9.65 -13.80
C ALA A 318 -0.50 -9.33 -13.87
N GLY A 319 0.21 -9.47 -12.73
CA GLY A 319 1.65 -9.20 -12.61
C GLY A 319 2.03 -7.71 -12.66
N ARG A 320 1.07 -6.78 -12.64
CA ARG A 320 1.34 -5.34 -12.76
C ARG A 320 1.56 -4.62 -11.41
N LYS A 321 1.75 -5.37 -10.32
CA LYS A 321 2.04 -4.85 -8.96
C LYS A 321 1.03 -3.79 -8.54
N LEU A 322 -0.23 -4.18 -8.54
CA LEU A 322 -1.35 -3.26 -8.32
C LEU A 322 -1.35 -2.69 -6.89
N SER A 323 -1.74 -1.42 -6.78
CA SER A 323 -2.03 -0.80 -5.49
C SER A 323 -3.28 -1.41 -4.85
N THR A 324 -3.55 -1.07 -3.58
CA THR A 324 -4.86 -1.34 -2.96
C THR A 324 -5.99 -0.81 -3.86
N PRO A 325 -6.99 -1.63 -4.19
CA PRO A 325 -8.17 -1.16 -4.91
C PRO A 325 -8.98 -0.19 -4.02
N VAL A 326 -9.57 0.83 -4.64
CA VAL A 326 -10.43 1.80 -3.94
C VAL A 326 -11.73 1.98 -4.72
N VAL A 327 -12.86 1.80 -4.06
CA VAL A 327 -14.19 1.98 -4.67
C VAL A 327 -14.68 3.42 -4.54
N SER A 328 -15.16 4.00 -5.63
CA SER A 328 -15.76 5.35 -5.64
C SER A 328 -16.73 5.49 -6.80
N GLU A 329 -17.96 5.91 -6.50
CA GLU A 329 -19.00 6.29 -7.48
C GLU A 329 -19.20 5.29 -8.62
N GLY A 330 -19.30 4.01 -8.29
CA GLY A 330 -19.53 2.93 -9.27
C GLY A 330 -18.27 2.46 -10.01
N TYR A 331 -17.10 2.98 -9.65
CA TYR A 331 -15.83 2.55 -10.20
C TYR A 331 -14.92 1.98 -9.12
N LEU A 332 -14.13 0.99 -9.50
CA LEU A 332 -12.98 0.51 -8.75
C LEU A 332 -11.70 1.08 -9.37
N ILE A 333 -10.88 1.71 -8.56
CA ILE A 333 -9.67 2.40 -9.01
C ILE A 333 -8.44 1.68 -8.47
N VAL A 334 -7.46 1.38 -9.35
CA VAL A 334 -6.18 0.79 -8.98
C VAL A 334 -5.03 1.45 -9.75
N GLY A 335 -3.88 1.62 -9.10
CA GLY A 335 -2.64 2.05 -9.73
C GLY A 335 -1.75 0.87 -10.07
N ASP A 336 -0.83 1.02 -11.01
CA ASP A 336 0.12 -0.01 -11.40
C ASP A 336 1.59 0.48 -11.34
N PHE A 337 2.54 -0.44 -11.57
CA PHE A 337 3.99 -0.17 -11.48
C PHE A 337 4.55 0.73 -12.60
N GLU A 338 3.81 0.92 -13.70
CA GLU A 338 4.20 1.84 -14.79
C GLU A 338 3.58 3.23 -14.66
N GLY A 339 2.87 3.50 -13.54
CA GLY A 339 2.25 4.78 -13.25
C GLY A 339 0.91 5.00 -13.91
N TYR A 340 0.26 3.93 -14.35
CA TYR A 340 -1.12 4.02 -14.82
C TYR A 340 -2.10 3.88 -13.67
N LEU A 341 -3.16 4.67 -13.73
CA LEU A 341 -4.34 4.59 -12.90
C LEU A 341 -5.47 4.03 -13.78
N HIS A 342 -6.11 2.96 -13.34
CA HIS A 342 -7.15 2.23 -14.05
C HIS A 342 -8.49 2.39 -13.34
N TRP A 343 -9.57 2.61 -14.10
CA TRP A 343 -10.94 2.57 -13.65
C TRP A 343 -11.62 1.32 -14.16
N LEU A 344 -12.20 0.54 -13.26
CA LEU A 344 -12.98 -0.65 -13.56
C LEU A 344 -14.42 -0.40 -13.16
N ASP A 345 -15.36 -0.85 -13.97
CA ASP A 345 -16.78 -0.86 -13.63
C ASP A 345 -17.03 -1.86 -12.48
N THR A 346 -17.68 -1.43 -11.42
CA THR A 346 -17.87 -2.24 -10.21
C THR A 346 -18.80 -3.44 -10.40
N ASP A 347 -19.72 -3.39 -11.39
CA ASP A 347 -20.67 -4.47 -11.65
C ASP A 347 -20.06 -5.60 -12.48
N THR A 348 -19.18 -5.26 -13.41
CA THR A 348 -18.66 -6.20 -14.42
C THR A 348 -17.17 -6.49 -14.29
N GLY A 349 -16.38 -5.65 -13.57
CA GLY A 349 -14.92 -5.74 -13.51
C GLY A 349 -14.22 -5.30 -14.79
N LYS A 350 -14.92 -4.79 -15.80
CA LYS A 350 -14.32 -4.32 -17.06
C LYS A 350 -13.52 -3.04 -16.83
N ILE A 351 -12.35 -2.95 -17.46
CA ILE A 351 -11.56 -1.71 -17.47
C ILE A 351 -12.26 -0.74 -18.43
N VAL A 352 -12.72 0.38 -17.88
CA VAL A 352 -13.49 1.41 -18.60
C VAL A 352 -12.73 2.73 -18.74
N GLY A 353 -11.62 2.90 -18.02
CA GLY A 353 -10.80 4.11 -18.11
C GLY A 353 -9.36 3.87 -17.71
N ARG A 354 -8.45 4.67 -18.24
CA ARG A 354 -7.03 4.63 -17.89
C ARG A 354 -6.39 5.98 -18.15
N VAL A 355 -5.55 6.43 -17.22
CA VAL A 355 -4.67 7.59 -17.41
C VAL A 355 -3.28 7.26 -16.88
N ARG A 356 -2.26 7.90 -17.44
CA ARG A 356 -0.91 7.81 -16.90
C ARG A 356 -0.64 9.02 -16.01
N VAL A 357 -0.27 8.79 -14.76
CA VAL A 357 0.05 9.84 -13.78
C VAL A 357 1.45 10.39 -14.06
N ASP A 358 2.44 9.51 -14.09
CA ASP A 358 3.81 9.80 -14.52
C ASP A 358 4.48 8.51 -15.05
N SER A 359 5.82 8.43 -15.02
CA SER A 359 6.57 7.25 -15.49
C SER A 359 7.02 6.34 -14.35
N THR A 360 6.59 6.60 -13.12
CA THR A 360 6.91 5.81 -11.93
C THR A 360 5.70 5.04 -11.43
N GLY A 361 5.91 4.05 -10.58
CA GLY A 361 4.82 3.22 -10.09
C GLY A 361 3.84 3.96 -9.16
N ILE A 362 2.64 3.41 -9.03
CA ILE A 362 1.63 3.82 -8.05
C ILE A 362 1.44 2.67 -7.08
N ARG A 363 2.08 2.73 -5.93
CA ARG A 363 1.99 1.72 -4.88
C ARG A 363 1.00 2.11 -3.78
N ALA A 364 0.91 3.41 -3.50
CA ALA A 364 -0.02 3.96 -2.53
C ALA A 364 -1.47 3.79 -3.02
N ALA A 365 -2.37 3.44 -2.10
CA ALA A 365 -3.80 3.44 -2.41
C ALA A 365 -4.24 4.84 -2.84
N PRO A 366 -5.04 4.99 -3.90
CA PRO A 366 -5.72 6.24 -4.21
C PRO A 366 -6.61 6.71 -3.06
N VAL A 367 -6.85 8.00 -2.96
CA VAL A 367 -7.81 8.59 -2.01
C VAL A 367 -8.94 9.21 -2.80
N THR A 368 -10.18 8.98 -2.41
CA THR A 368 -11.34 9.47 -3.17
C THR A 368 -12.26 10.33 -2.31
N ARG A 369 -12.82 11.37 -2.92
CA ARG A 369 -13.88 12.20 -2.31
C ARG A 369 -14.66 12.92 -3.38
N GLY A 370 -15.99 12.74 -3.40
CA GLY A 370 -16.90 13.45 -4.31
C GLY A 370 -16.53 13.27 -5.78
N GLY A 371 -16.23 12.03 -6.19
CA GLY A 371 -15.84 11.68 -7.55
C GLY A 371 -14.43 12.10 -7.97
N ILE A 372 -13.68 12.80 -7.11
CA ILE A 372 -12.28 13.13 -7.37
C ILE A 372 -11.39 12.01 -6.79
N VAL A 373 -10.43 11.58 -7.59
CA VAL A 373 -9.41 10.57 -7.24
C VAL A 373 -8.08 11.28 -7.08
N TYR A 374 -7.50 11.19 -5.89
CA TYR A 374 -6.17 11.71 -5.59
C TYR A 374 -5.18 10.54 -5.52
N VAL A 375 -4.06 10.66 -6.20
CA VAL A 375 -3.06 9.60 -6.29
C VAL A 375 -1.66 10.16 -6.14
N LEU A 376 -0.83 9.48 -5.36
CA LEU A 376 0.60 9.79 -5.20
C LEU A 376 1.42 8.69 -5.87
N SER A 377 2.24 9.07 -6.85
CA SER A 377 3.18 8.16 -7.50
C SER A 377 4.45 7.94 -6.67
N GLU A 378 5.21 6.89 -6.99
CA GLU A 378 6.53 6.64 -6.39
C GLU A 378 7.55 7.75 -6.73
N GLY A 379 7.35 8.51 -7.82
CA GLY A 379 8.14 9.69 -8.19
C GLY A 379 7.76 10.96 -7.43
N GLY A 380 6.71 10.92 -6.62
CA GLY A 380 6.24 12.05 -5.82
C GLY A 380 5.25 12.96 -6.54
N THR A 381 4.73 12.57 -7.70
CA THR A 381 3.63 13.28 -8.35
C THR A 381 2.33 13.01 -7.61
N LEU A 382 1.74 14.04 -6.99
CA LEU A 382 0.41 14.00 -6.42
C LEU A 382 -0.57 14.62 -7.41
N GLY A 383 -1.48 13.84 -7.96
CA GLY A 383 -2.44 14.28 -8.98
C GLY A 383 -3.89 14.11 -8.54
N ALA A 384 -4.78 14.98 -9.03
CA ALA A 384 -6.23 14.87 -8.89
C ALA A 384 -6.88 14.58 -10.24
N TYR A 385 -7.73 13.57 -10.29
CA TYR A 385 -8.41 13.10 -11.49
C TYR A 385 -9.90 12.95 -11.23
N GLN A 386 -10.71 13.21 -12.25
CA GLN A 386 -12.18 13.10 -12.17
C GLN A 386 -12.74 12.47 -13.42
N VAL A 387 -13.76 11.62 -13.27
CA VAL A 387 -14.55 11.07 -14.38
C VAL A 387 -15.62 12.08 -14.77
N GLY A 388 -15.69 12.37 -16.06
CA GLY A 388 -16.60 13.38 -16.58
C GLY A 388 -16.09 14.80 -16.33
N GLY A 389 -16.34 15.69 -17.23
CA GLY A 389 -16.08 17.12 -17.17
C GLY A 389 -17.01 17.82 -18.14
#